data_d49f2386e65dbd67572b736f620c68da
#
_entry.id   d49f2386e65dbd67572b736f620c68da
#
_cell.length_a   1.000
_cell.length_b   1.000
_cell.length_c   1.000
_cell.angle_alpha   90.00
_cell.angle_beta   90.00
_cell.angle_gamma   90.00
#
_symmetry.space_group_name_H-M   'P 1'
#
loop_
_entity.id
_entity.type
_entity.pdbx_description
1 polymer ?
#
loop_
_entity_poly.entity_id
_entity_poly.type
_entity_poly.pdbx_seq_one_letter_code
_entity_poly.pdbx_strand_id
1 'polypeptide(L)'
;MLKSKRFNTAATIILTVLVIITLLPLALIVISSFTKESALIRNGYSFWPQEWSLDAYYYMIKQGAVILRSYGVSVFVTAVGTAASVILTTMLAYPMSRKSFKYHNALSFFVFFTMLFNGGIVPSYIMWTKIFHIKDTIFALLIPNYLVTAFNVILVKNYYANNIPDSLIEAAEIDGATEMTIFRKIMLPLAVPTVATISLFTGLCYWNDWTNGLYYVSNEKLYSIQMLLMKIMNNIQALRSNSTAALLGTGSVDLPGTAIRMAMAVIGILPILLVYPFIQKYLVRGVVVGAVKG
;
A
#
# COMPACT_ATOMS: atom_id res chain seq x y z
N MET A 1 34.75 20.21 -0.52
CA MET A 1 33.82 20.43 0.60
C MET A 1 34.19 19.50 1.76
N LEU A 2 34.88 20.03 2.76
CA LEU A 2 35.15 19.30 4.01
C LEU A 2 33.86 19.22 4.81
N LYS A 3 33.09 18.13 4.64
CA LYS A 3 31.95 17.84 5.56
C LYS A 3 32.56 17.70 6.96
N SER A 4 32.28 18.66 7.81
CA SER A 4 32.74 18.66 9.19
C SER A 4 32.34 17.36 9.86
N LYS A 5 33.30 16.58 10.39
CA LYS A 5 33.00 15.32 11.13
C LYS A 5 31.94 15.53 12.19
N ARG A 6 31.92 16.72 12.84
CA ARG A 6 30.92 17.11 13.84
C ARG A 6 29.50 17.17 13.26
N PHE A 7 29.32 17.72 12.05
CA PHE A 7 27.99 17.76 11.40
C PHE A 7 27.46 16.35 11.10
N ASN A 8 28.32 15.49 10.54
CA ASN A 8 27.93 14.10 10.25
C ASN A 8 27.59 13.34 11.54
N THR A 9 28.34 13.52 12.61
CA THR A 9 28.07 12.88 13.90
C THR A 9 26.74 13.39 14.49
N ALA A 10 26.52 14.70 14.48
CA ALA A 10 25.27 15.28 14.96
C ALA A 10 24.05 14.79 14.14
N ALA A 11 24.15 14.79 12.81
CA ALA A 11 23.12 14.28 11.93
C ALA A 11 22.82 12.78 12.18
N THR A 12 23.87 11.96 12.36
CA THR A 12 23.71 10.53 12.67
C THR A 12 22.99 10.33 14.01
N ILE A 13 23.38 11.08 15.05
CA ILE A 13 22.71 10.99 16.37
C ILE A 13 21.24 11.36 16.26
N ILE A 14 20.92 12.49 15.61
CA ILE A 14 19.53 12.94 15.42
C ILE A 14 18.71 11.89 14.68
N LEU A 15 19.24 11.36 13.56
CA LEU A 15 18.55 10.34 12.77
C LEU A 15 18.37 9.05 13.56
N THR A 16 19.39 8.62 14.35
CA THR A 16 19.29 7.43 15.20
C THR A 16 18.19 7.59 16.26
N VAL A 17 18.13 8.75 16.92
CA VAL A 17 17.09 9.05 17.91
C VAL A 17 15.69 9.02 17.26
N LEU A 18 15.53 9.62 16.08
CA LEU A 18 14.26 9.58 15.34
C LEU A 18 13.86 8.14 14.98
N VAL A 19 14.80 7.32 14.52
CA VAL A 19 14.55 5.90 14.22
C VAL A 19 14.12 5.15 15.48
N ILE A 20 14.80 5.33 16.61
CA ILE A 20 14.40 4.70 17.89
C ILE A 20 12.96 5.11 18.26
N ILE A 21 12.65 6.41 18.23
CA ILE A 21 11.31 6.92 18.56
C ILE A 21 10.24 6.29 17.64
N THR A 22 10.51 6.13 16.33
CA THR A 22 9.55 5.53 15.40
C THR A 22 9.40 4.01 15.57
N LEU A 23 10.44 3.33 16.06
CA LEU A 23 10.39 1.89 16.32
C LEU A 23 9.73 1.54 17.66
N LEU A 24 9.71 2.44 18.65
CA LEU A 24 9.09 2.19 19.95
C LEU A 24 7.62 1.76 19.87
N PRO A 25 6.72 2.45 19.14
CA PRO A 25 5.34 2.01 19.02
C PRO A 25 5.20 0.63 18.36
N LEU A 26 6.03 0.33 17.36
CA LEU A 26 6.01 -0.97 16.68
C LEU A 26 6.47 -2.08 17.64
N ALA A 27 7.51 -1.85 18.41
CA ALA A 27 7.96 -2.78 19.44
C ALA A 27 6.86 -3.02 20.48
N LEU A 28 6.17 -1.95 20.93
CA LEU A 28 5.07 -2.05 21.86
C LEU A 28 3.90 -2.88 21.31
N ILE A 29 3.54 -2.72 20.04
CA ILE A 29 2.52 -3.53 19.35
C ILE A 29 2.92 -5.01 19.37
N VAL A 30 4.17 -5.33 19.00
CA VAL A 30 4.68 -6.69 18.98
C VAL A 30 4.66 -7.31 20.39
N ILE A 31 5.17 -6.61 21.40
CA ILE A 31 5.18 -7.08 22.78
C ILE A 31 3.75 -7.29 23.31
N SER A 32 2.86 -6.33 23.03
CA SER A 32 1.46 -6.42 23.46
C SER A 32 0.70 -7.55 22.79
N SER A 33 1.09 -7.97 21.57
CA SER A 33 0.49 -9.12 20.91
C SER A 33 0.80 -10.46 21.59
N PHE A 34 1.87 -10.50 22.39
CA PHE A 34 2.28 -11.65 23.20
C PHE A 34 1.87 -11.50 24.69
N THR A 35 1.07 -10.49 25.02
CA THR A 35 0.64 -10.23 26.39
C THR A 35 -0.77 -10.78 26.62
N LYS A 36 -1.01 -11.36 27.79
CA LYS A 36 -2.32 -11.87 28.17
C LYS A 36 -3.35 -10.73 28.26
N GLU A 37 -4.55 -10.95 27.72
CA GLU A 37 -5.61 -9.94 27.65
C GLU A 37 -5.96 -9.34 29.01
N SER A 38 -6.06 -10.17 30.06
CA SER A 38 -6.34 -9.70 31.42
C SER A 38 -5.28 -8.75 31.97
N ALA A 39 -4.00 -8.98 31.64
CA ALA A 39 -2.90 -8.10 32.01
C ALA A 39 -2.93 -6.77 31.22
N LEU A 40 -3.26 -6.81 29.92
CA LEU A 40 -3.45 -5.61 29.09
C LEU A 40 -4.60 -4.73 29.58
N ILE A 41 -5.70 -5.33 30.03
CA ILE A 41 -6.86 -4.58 30.54
C ILE A 41 -6.55 -3.92 31.88
N ARG A 42 -5.81 -4.64 32.79
CA ARG A 42 -5.50 -4.13 34.12
C ARG A 42 -4.37 -3.09 34.12
N ASN A 43 -3.29 -3.37 33.40
CA ASN A 43 -2.04 -2.62 33.50
C ASN A 43 -1.76 -1.73 32.29
N GLY A 44 -2.58 -1.83 31.23
CA GLY A 44 -2.34 -1.14 29.97
C GLY A 44 -1.19 -1.75 29.16
N TYR A 45 -0.72 -0.98 28.17
CA TYR A 45 0.42 -1.39 27.33
C TYR A 45 1.74 -1.20 28.08
N SER A 46 2.59 -2.23 28.08
CA SER A 46 3.91 -2.19 28.73
C SER A 46 4.96 -2.88 27.87
N PHE A 47 6.20 -2.36 27.91
CA PHE A 47 7.36 -3.03 27.29
C PHE A 47 7.80 -4.27 28.09
N TRP A 48 7.37 -4.40 29.35
CA TRP A 48 7.66 -5.53 30.23
C TRP A 48 6.36 -6.12 30.76
N PRO A 49 5.68 -6.99 29.97
CA PRO A 49 4.41 -7.58 30.39
C PRO A 49 4.63 -8.51 31.59
N GLN A 50 3.71 -8.48 32.55
CA GLN A 50 3.73 -9.35 33.71
C GLN A 50 3.35 -10.80 33.39
N GLU A 51 2.45 -10.97 32.40
CA GLU A 51 1.96 -12.28 31.97
C GLU A 51 2.07 -12.36 30.44
N TRP A 52 2.89 -13.31 29.96
CA TRP A 52 3.02 -13.62 28.54
C TRP A 52 1.96 -14.65 28.12
N SER A 53 1.38 -14.51 26.93
CA SER A 53 0.43 -15.45 26.35
C SER A 53 0.51 -15.47 24.84
N LEU A 54 0.22 -16.64 24.26
CA LEU A 54 0.04 -16.86 22.83
C LEU A 54 -1.43 -16.96 22.43
N ASP A 55 -2.38 -16.69 23.33
CA ASP A 55 -3.81 -16.89 23.10
C ASP A 55 -4.33 -16.13 21.88
N ALA A 56 -3.83 -14.92 21.65
CA ALA A 56 -4.17 -14.13 20.46
C ALA A 56 -3.77 -14.85 19.17
N TYR A 57 -2.56 -15.40 19.10
CA TYR A 57 -2.08 -16.14 17.94
C TYR A 57 -2.79 -17.48 17.79
N TYR A 58 -3.09 -18.16 18.89
CA TYR A 58 -3.85 -19.41 18.88
C TYR A 58 -5.26 -19.20 18.33
N TYR A 59 -5.91 -18.11 18.73
CA TYR A 59 -7.19 -17.70 18.14
C TYR A 59 -7.06 -17.47 16.63
N MET A 60 -6.02 -16.79 16.16
CA MET A 60 -5.77 -16.56 14.73
C MET A 60 -5.49 -17.86 13.98
N ILE A 61 -4.78 -18.82 14.59
CA ILE A 61 -4.54 -20.13 13.97
C ILE A 61 -5.84 -20.92 13.80
N LYS A 62 -6.78 -20.84 14.74
CA LYS A 62 -8.11 -21.45 14.59
C LYS A 62 -8.88 -20.90 13.36
N GLN A 63 -8.63 -19.65 13.00
CA GLN A 63 -9.16 -19.01 11.78
C GLN A 63 -8.23 -19.22 10.58
N GLY A 64 -7.23 -20.06 10.67
CA GLY A 64 -6.11 -20.16 9.74
C GLY A 64 -6.52 -20.35 8.28
N ALA A 65 -7.53 -21.17 7.98
CA ALA A 65 -8.00 -21.39 6.61
C ALA A 65 -8.56 -20.11 5.96
N VAL A 66 -9.30 -19.30 6.75
CA VAL A 66 -9.85 -18.02 6.28
C VAL A 66 -8.74 -17.00 6.09
N ILE A 67 -7.81 -16.91 7.07
CA ILE A 67 -6.67 -16.00 7.02
C ILE A 67 -5.76 -16.33 5.84
N LEU A 68 -5.43 -17.59 5.62
CA LEU A 68 -4.58 -18.02 4.51
C LEU A 68 -5.22 -17.68 3.16
N ARG A 69 -6.53 -17.89 3.02
CA ARG A 69 -7.27 -17.48 1.82
C ARG A 69 -7.19 -15.97 1.60
N SER A 70 -7.43 -15.17 2.65
CA SER A 70 -7.38 -13.71 2.57
C SER A 70 -5.98 -13.21 2.24
N TYR A 71 -4.93 -13.87 2.72
CA TYR A 71 -3.56 -13.62 2.26
C TYR A 71 -3.39 -13.92 0.77
N GLY A 72 -3.90 -15.06 0.30
CA GLY A 72 -3.89 -15.42 -1.11
C GLY A 72 -4.55 -14.36 -1.99
N VAL A 73 -5.74 -13.88 -1.58
CA VAL A 73 -6.44 -12.78 -2.26
C VAL A 73 -5.59 -11.50 -2.24
N SER A 74 -5.04 -11.10 -1.08
CA SER A 74 -4.22 -9.89 -0.98
C SER A 74 -2.96 -9.96 -1.84
N VAL A 75 -2.23 -11.08 -1.81
CA VAL A 75 -1.02 -11.27 -2.64
C VAL A 75 -1.38 -11.22 -4.13
N PHE A 76 -2.46 -11.90 -4.53
CA PHE A 76 -2.92 -11.89 -5.92
C PHE A 76 -3.30 -10.48 -6.38
N VAL A 77 -4.15 -9.79 -5.60
CA VAL A 77 -4.62 -8.44 -5.93
C VAL A 77 -3.45 -7.45 -5.96
N THR A 78 -2.54 -7.54 -5.00
CA THR A 78 -1.36 -6.68 -4.96
C THR A 78 -0.44 -6.92 -6.15
N ALA A 79 -0.13 -8.17 -6.48
CA ALA A 79 0.76 -8.51 -7.59
C ALA A 79 0.15 -8.12 -8.94
N VAL A 80 -1.07 -8.59 -9.22
CA VAL A 80 -1.76 -8.34 -10.50
C VAL A 80 -2.15 -6.87 -10.64
N GLY A 81 -2.70 -6.26 -9.58
CA GLY A 81 -3.08 -4.86 -9.58
C GLY A 81 -1.89 -3.93 -9.77
N THR A 82 -0.78 -4.17 -9.07
CA THR A 82 0.46 -3.39 -9.25
C THR A 82 1.01 -3.53 -10.66
N ALA A 83 1.11 -4.76 -11.19
CA ALA A 83 1.61 -4.99 -12.54
C ALA A 83 0.74 -4.27 -13.59
N ALA A 84 -0.59 -4.43 -13.52
CA ALA A 84 -1.52 -3.78 -14.42
C ALA A 84 -1.45 -2.24 -14.32
N SER A 85 -1.42 -1.72 -13.10
CA SER A 85 -1.32 -0.28 -12.84
C SER A 85 -0.02 0.31 -13.40
N VAL A 86 1.12 -0.35 -13.18
CA VAL A 86 2.42 0.11 -13.70
C VAL A 86 2.43 0.11 -15.22
N ILE A 87 1.93 -0.95 -15.85
CA ILE A 87 1.84 -1.04 -17.32
C ILE A 87 0.99 0.12 -17.87
N LEU A 88 -0.23 0.30 -17.35
CA LEU A 88 -1.13 1.34 -17.81
C LEU A 88 -0.58 2.75 -17.54
N THR A 89 0.00 2.97 -16.36
CA THR A 89 0.61 4.25 -15.98
C THR A 89 1.76 4.62 -16.89
N THR A 90 2.68 3.68 -17.15
CA THR A 90 3.85 3.94 -18.02
C THR A 90 3.45 4.13 -19.47
N MET A 91 2.48 3.35 -19.96
CA MET A 91 1.94 3.50 -21.32
C MET A 91 1.18 4.82 -21.51
N LEU A 92 0.41 5.28 -20.51
CA LEU A 92 -0.30 6.54 -20.57
C LEU A 92 0.66 7.74 -20.44
N ALA A 93 1.66 7.65 -19.58
CA ALA A 93 2.66 8.70 -19.37
C ALA A 93 3.54 8.94 -20.62
N TYR A 94 3.76 7.91 -21.44
CA TYR A 94 4.62 8.01 -22.60
C TYR A 94 4.14 9.05 -23.61
N PRO A 95 2.94 8.96 -24.23
CA PRO A 95 2.46 9.98 -25.16
C PRO A 95 2.31 11.35 -24.52
N MET A 96 2.02 11.41 -23.22
CA MET A 96 1.93 12.69 -22.49
C MET A 96 3.29 13.39 -22.36
N SER A 97 4.39 12.66 -22.38
CA SER A 97 5.75 13.20 -22.30
C SER A 97 6.30 13.67 -23.66
N ARG A 98 5.72 13.20 -24.78
CA ARG A 98 6.20 13.47 -26.14
C ARG A 98 5.65 14.78 -26.67
N LYS A 99 6.51 15.78 -26.91
CA LYS A 99 6.11 17.08 -27.48
C LYS A 99 5.57 16.96 -28.94
N SER A 100 6.04 15.94 -29.67
CA SER A 100 5.58 15.61 -31.02
C SER A 100 4.13 15.14 -31.06
N PHE A 101 3.60 14.60 -29.96
CA PHE A 101 2.22 14.13 -29.91
C PHE A 101 1.25 15.30 -29.72
N LYS A 102 0.42 15.56 -30.71
CA LYS A 102 -0.52 16.71 -30.79
C LYS A 102 -1.37 16.90 -29.52
N TYR A 103 -1.80 15.81 -28.88
CA TYR A 103 -2.76 15.85 -27.76
C TYR A 103 -2.11 15.70 -26.38
N HIS A 104 -0.77 15.80 -26.27
CA HIS A 104 -0.05 15.62 -25.01
C HIS A 104 -0.52 16.57 -23.90
N ASN A 105 -0.85 17.82 -24.23
CA ASN A 105 -1.37 18.80 -23.27
C ASN A 105 -2.81 18.51 -22.86
N ALA A 106 -3.67 18.10 -23.79
CA ALA A 106 -5.04 17.73 -23.49
C ALA A 106 -5.10 16.51 -22.55
N LEU A 107 -4.33 15.45 -22.86
CA LEU A 107 -4.23 14.29 -21.98
C LEU A 107 -3.69 14.66 -20.59
N SER A 108 -2.66 15.51 -20.55
CA SER A 108 -2.10 15.99 -19.29
C SER A 108 -3.13 16.76 -18.48
N PHE A 109 -3.94 17.60 -19.11
CA PHE A 109 -5.04 18.31 -18.47
C PHE A 109 -6.10 17.36 -17.92
N PHE A 110 -6.55 16.37 -18.69
CA PHE A 110 -7.55 15.40 -18.23
C PHE A 110 -7.05 14.60 -17.04
N VAL A 111 -5.81 14.11 -17.08
CA VAL A 111 -5.21 13.38 -15.96
C VAL A 111 -5.11 14.28 -14.73
N PHE A 112 -4.64 15.51 -14.89
CA PHE A 112 -4.55 16.47 -13.78
C PHE A 112 -5.95 16.84 -13.23
N PHE A 113 -6.94 16.99 -14.08
CA PHE A 113 -8.31 17.29 -13.69
C PHE A 113 -8.88 16.23 -12.74
N THR A 114 -8.57 14.94 -12.96
CA THR A 114 -9.02 13.86 -12.04
C THR A 114 -8.42 13.93 -10.65
N MET A 115 -7.33 14.68 -10.43
CA MET A 115 -6.78 14.95 -9.10
C MET A 115 -7.57 16.02 -8.35
N LEU A 116 -8.11 17.01 -9.08
CA LEU A 116 -8.81 18.14 -8.50
C LEU A 116 -10.29 17.84 -8.23
N PHE A 117 -10.89 16.98 -9.05
CA PHE A 117 -12.32 16.69 -9.01
C PHE A 117 -12.56 15.22 -8.72
N ASN A 118 -13.21 14.95 -7.58
CA ASN A 118 -13.63 13.62 -7.18
C ASN A 118 -15.16 13.64 -7.00
N GLY A 119 -15.83 12.73 -7.68
CA GLY A 119 -17.29 12.59 -7.59
C GLY A 119 -17.80 12.09 -6.23
N GLY A 120 -16.90 11.62 -5.37
CA GLY A 120 -17.24 11.05 -4.07
C GLY A 120 -17.59 9.58 -4.13
N ILE A 121 -17.88 9.01 -2.94
CA ILE A 121 -18.06 7.56 -2.80
C ILE A 121 -19.38 7.08 -3.39
N VAL A 122 -20.46 7.84 -3.28
CA VAL A 122 -21.80 7.41 -3.73
C VAL A 122 -21.88 7.29 -5.25
N PRO A 123 -21.48 8.30 -6.05
CA PRO A 123 -21.39 8.15 -7.50
C PRO A 123 -20.46 7.02 -7.94
N SER A 124 -19.28 6.89 -7.29
CA SER A 124 -18.36 5.79 -7.58
C SER A 124 -18.97 4.42 -7.30
N TYR A 125 -19.67 4.28 -6.18
CA TYR A 125 -20.39 3.05 -5.84
C TYR A 125 -21.44 2.68 -6.88
N ILE A 126 -22.27 3.63 -7.29
CA ILE A 126 -23.31 3.42 -8.31
C ILE A 126 -22.65 3.01 -9.64
N MET A 127 -21.61 3.71 -10.05
CA MET A 127 -20.89 3.42 -11.28
C MET A 127 -20.35 1.98 -11.30
N TRP A 128 -19.60 1.59 -10.27
CA TRP A 128 -18.96 0.28 -10.23
C TRP A 128 -19.95 -0.88 -10.02
N THR A 129 -21.02 -0.66 -9.22
CA THR A 129 -21.96 -1.73 -8.88
C THR A 129 -23.14 -1.84 -9.83
N LYS A 130 -23.65 -0.72 -10.38
CA LYS A 130 -24.85 -0.69 -11.21
C LYS A 130 -24.56 -0.57 -12.71
N ILE A 131 -23.49 0.14 -13.10
CA ILE A 131 -23.15 0.31 -14.52
C ILE A 131 -22.16 -0.78 -14.95
N PHE A 132 -21.05 -0.95 -14.21
CA PHE A 132 -20.03 -1.94 -14.57
C PHE A 132 -20.25 -3.34 -13.98
N HIS A 133 -21.18 -3.49 -13.05
CA HIS A 133 -21.58 -4.78 -12.44
C HIS A 133 -20.41 -5.60 -11.87
N ILE A 134 -19.37 -4.94 -11.31
CA ILE A 134 -18.18 -5.62 -10.77
C ILE A 134 -18.32 -6.01 -9.30
N LYS A 135 -19.46 -5.71 -8.64
CA LYS A 135 -19.69 -6.08 -7.23
C LYS A 135 -19.50 -7.58 -7.03
N ASP A 136 -18.87 -7.95 -5.90
CA ASP A 136 -18.57 -9.34 -5.52
C ASP A 136 -17.71 -10.12 -6.53
N THR A 137 -16.89 -9.41 -7.28
CA THR A 137 -15.88 -9.99 -8.18
C THR A 137 -14.47 -9.56 -7.77
N ILE A 138 -13.45 -10.25 -8.30
CA ILE A 138 -12.05 -9.86 -8.09
C ILE A 138 -11.73 -8.49 -8.70
N PHE A 139 -12.45 -8.09 -9.76
CA PHE A 139 -12.31 -6.79 -10.40
C PHE A 139 -12.69 -5.63 -9.49
N ALA A 140 -13.59 -5.87 -8.53
CA ALA A 140 -13.94 -4.89 -7.50
C ALA A 140 -12.76 -4.51 -6.59
N LEU A 141 -11.76 -5.37 -6.47
CA LEU A 141 -10.54 -5.12 -5.72
C LEU A 141 -9.40 -4.59 -6.59
N LEU A 142 -9.46 -4.83 -7.91
CA LEU A 142 -8.38 -4.46 -8.84
C LEU A 142 -8.59 -3.08 -9.48
N ILE A 143 -9.81 -2.75 -9.91
CA ILE A 143 -10.05 -1.59 -10.78
C ILE A 143 -10.28 -0.29 -9.99
N PRO A 144 -11.20 -0.23 -9.01
CA PRO A 144 -11.48 1.02 -8.32
C PRO A 144 -10.24 1.60 -7.62
N ASN A 145 -10.07 2.90 -7.72
CA ASN A 145 -9.10 3.74 -7.03
C ASN A 145 -7.63 3.57 -7.44
N TYR A 146 -7.10 2.36 -7.70
CA TYR A 146 -5.66 2.13 -7.76
C TYR A 146 -5.12 1.74 -9.14
N LEU A 147 -5.97 1.34 -10.08
CA LEU A 147 -5.52 0.83 -11.38
C LEU A 147 -4.78 1.91 -12.19
N VAL A 148 -5.28 3.16 -12.18
CA VAL A 148 -4.58 4.32 -12.76
C VAL A 148 -4.73 5.49 -11.80
N THR A 149 -3.64 5.91 -11.18
CA THR A 149 -3.60 7.09 -10.31
C THR A 149 -2.91 8.23 -11.03
N ALA A 150 -3.58 9.39 -11.11
CA ALA A 150 -3.06 10.56 -11.82
C ALA A 150 -1.70 11.01 -11.29
N PHE A 151 -1.46 10.92 -9.98
CA PHE A 151 -0.18 11.25 -9.37
C PHE A 151 0.97 10.42 -9.97
N ASN A 152 0.80 9.10 -10.07
CA ASN A 152 1.81 8.22 -10.63
C ASN A 152 2.04 8.49 -12.14
N VAL A 153 0.97 8.76 -12.88
CA VAL A 153 1.08 9.12 -14.32
C VAL A 153 1.90 10.39 -14.51
N ILE A 154 1.61 11.44 -13.72
CA ILE A 154 2.34 12.71 -13.80
C ILE A 154 3.80 12.52 -13.37
N LEU A 155 4.06 11.72 -12.35
CA LEU A 155 5.42 11.42 -11.89
C LEU A 155 6.26 10.77 -13.01
N VAL A 156 5.70 9.73 -13.65
CA VAL A 156 6.37 9.04 -14.76
C VAL A 156 6.51 9.94 -16.00
N LYS A 157 5.46 10.69 -16.35
CA LYS A 157 5.50 11.68 -17.42
C LYS A 157 6.64 12.69 -17.24
N ASN A 158 6.74 13.26 -16.03
CA ASN A 158 7.78 14.24 -15.73
C ASN A 158 9.18 13.61 -15.75
N TYR A 159 9.31 12.37 -15.31
CA TYR A 159 10.57 11.64 -15.42
C TYR A 159 10.97 11.45 -16.89
N TYR A 160 10.06 10.99 -17.74
CA TYR A 160 10.30 10.82 -19.16
C TYR A 160 10.72 12.14 -19.83
N ALA A 161 9.99 13.23 -19.56
CA ALA A 161 10.25 14.52 -20.18
C ALA A 161 11.55 15.20 -19.73
N ASN A 162 12.00 14.97 -18.48
CA ASN A 162 13.11 15.71 -17.90
C ASN A 162 14.42 14.92 -17.81
N ASN A 163 14.34 13.59 -17.82
CA ASN A 163 15.54 12.75 -17.59
C ASN A 163 15.97 11.93 -18.80
N ILE A 164 15.14 11.85 -19.84
CA ILE A 164 15.47 11.16 -21.10
C ILE A 164 15.68 12.20 -22.17
N PRO A 165 16.90 12.32 -22.75
CA PRO A 165 17.18 13.31 -23.78
C PRO A 165 16.38 13.07 -25.07
N ASP A 166 15.81 14.14 -25.63
CA ASP A 166 15.08 14.07 -26.90
C ASP A 166 15.96 13.53 -28.04
N SER A 167 17.28 13.84 -28.03
CA SER A 167 18.24 13.35 -29.04
C SER A 167 18.35 11.81 -29.11
N LEU A 168 18.13 11.12 -28.01
CA LEU A 168 18.14 9.64 -27.99
C LEU A 168 16.93 9.07 -28.73
N ILE A 169 15.81 9.78 -28.62
CA ILE A 169 14.55 9.39 -29.28
C ILE A 169 14.63 9.71 -30.77
N GLU A 170 15.14 10.89 -31.13
CA GLU A 170 15.35 11.31 -32.53
C GLU A 170 16.31 10.35 -33.25
N ALA A 171 17.40 9.92 -32.61
CA ALA A 171 18.29 8.94 -33.20
C ALA A 171 17.58 7.60 -33.47
N ALA A 172 16.75 7.13 -32.55
CA ALA A 172 15.99 5.91 -32.75
C ALA A 172 14.93 6.05 -33.87
N GLU A 173 14.32 7.23 -34.02
CA GLU A 173 13.39 7.52 -35.14
C GLU A 173 14.11 7.52 -36.49
N ILE A 174 15.33 8.07 -36.57
CA ILE A 174 16.17 8.03 -37.79
C ILE A 174 16.55 6.56 -38.11
N ASP A 175 16.79 5.73 -37.12
CA ASP A 175 17.06 4.29 -37.26
C ASP A 175 15.80 3.49 -37.67
N GLY A 176 14.64 4.14 -37.82
CA GLY A 176 13.38 3.53 -38.25
C GLY A 176 12.66 2.78 -37.09
N ALA A 177 12.98 3.06 -35.84
CA ALA A 177 12.29 2.46 -34.71
C ALA A 177 10.84 2.94 -34.60
N THR A 178 9.90 2.01 -34.38
CA THR A 178 8.51 2.34 -34.09
C THR A 178 8.35 2.91 -32.68
N GLU A 179 7.28 3.69 -32.45
CA GLU A 179 6.95 4.24 -31.11
C GLU A 179 6.92 3.17 -30.00
N MET A 180 6.40 1.98 -30.29
CA MET A 180 6.38 0.86 -29.35
C MET A 180 7.81 0.34 -29.06
N THR A 181 8.70 0.38 -30.04
CA THR A 181 10.10 -0.02 -29.89
C THR A 181 10.84 1.00 -29.01
N ILE A 182 10.64 2.30 -29.27
CA ILE A 182 11.18 3.40 -28.47
C ILE A 182 10.69 3.27 -27.01
N PHE A 183 9.38 3.08 -26.81
CA PHE A 183 8.81 2.89 -25.49
C PHE A 183 9.45 1.72 -24.73
N ARG A 184 9.49 0.52 -25.37
CA ARG A 184 9.96 -0.70 -24.69
C ARG A 184 11.47 -0.78 -24.52
N LYS A 185 12.26 -0.32 -25.50
CA LYS A 185 13.72 -0.49 -25.51
C LYS A 185 14.48 0.72 -24.96
N ILE A 186 13.88 1.91 -24.94
CA ILE A 186 14.54 3.14 -24.50
C ILE A 186 13.87 3.70 -23.26
N MET A 187 12.60 4.09 -23.39
CA MET A 187 11.90 4.84 -22.32
C MET A 187 11.73 4.02 -21.04
N LEU A 188 11.19 2.81 -21.17
CA LEU A 188 10.89 1.95 -20.02
C LEU A 188 12.17 1.48 -19.27
N PRO A 189 13.25 1.02 -19.94
CA PRO A 189 14.48 0.66 -19.26
C PRO A 189 15.17 1.82 -18.56
N LEU A 190 15.16 3.02 -19.18
CA LEU A 190 15.76 4.22 -18.56
C LEU A 190 14.93 4.72 -17.35
N ALA A 191 13.64 4.44 -17.32
CA ALA A 191 12.74 4.83 -16.23
C ALA A 191 12.63 3.80 -15.09
N VAL A 192 13.41 2.73 -15.09
CA VAL A 192 13.38 1.69 -14.03
C VAL A 192 13.36 2.26 -12.61
N PRO A 193 14.13 3.30 -12.24
CA PRO A 193 14.07 3.86 -10.89
C PRO A 193 12.70 4.42 -10.52
N THR A 194 12.06 5.16 -11.45
CA THR A 194 10.73 5.73 -11.23
C THR A 194 9.65 4.65 -11.29
N VAL A 195 9.78 3.69 -12.19
CA VAL A 195 8.89 2.53 -12.27
C VAL A 195 8.92 1.73 -10.97
N ALA A 196 10.09 1.50 -10.38
CA ALA A 196 10.22 0.84 -9.08
C ALA A 196 9.52 1.64 -7.96
N THR A 197 9.63 2.97 -7.99
CA THR A 197 8.98 3.86 -7.01
C THR A 197 7.46 3.78 -7.11
N ILE A 198 6.89 3.91 -8.32
CA ILE A 198 5.43 3.80 -8.49
C ILE A 198 4.91 2.39 -8.21
N SER A 199 5.71 1.35 -8.51
CA SER A 199 5.38 -0.04 -8.17
C SER A 199 5.24 -0.23 -6.67
N LEU A 200 6.15 0.36 -5.88
CA LEU A 200 6.05 0.32 -4.43
C LEU A 200 4.81 1.07 -3.93
N PHE A 201 4.59 2.30 -4.38
CA PHE A 201 3.43 3.09 -3.94
C PHE A 201 2.11 2.37 -4.26
N THR A 202 1.96 1.89 -5.48
CA THR A 202 0.78 1.15 -5.90
C THR A 202 0.62 -0.17 -5.15
N GLY A 203 1.72 -0.92 -4.98
CA GLY A 203 1.71 -2.17 -4.22
C GLY A 203 1.30 -1.98 -2.77
N LEU A 204 1.77 -0.92 -2.11
CA LEU A 204 1.35 -0.56 -0.75
C LEU A 204 -0.13 -0.15 -0.70
N CYS A 205 -0.64 0.57 -1.71
CA CYS A 205 -2.06 0.91 -1.80
C CYS A 205 -2.94 -0.35 -1.89
N TYR A 206 -2.61 -1.28 -2.79
CA TYR A 206 -3.34 -2.54 -2.91
C TYR A 206 -3.22 -3.42 -1.66
N TRP A 207 -2.03 -3.52 -1.07
CA TRP A 207 -1.83 -4.31 0.13
C TRP A 207 -2.65 -3.81 1.32
N ASN A 208 -2.74 -2.49 1.48
CA ASN A 208 -3.47 -1.86 2.60
C ASN A 208 -4.95 -1.62 2.29
N ASP A 209 -5.44 -2.04 1.12
CA ASP A 209 -6.81 -1.76 0.73
C ASP A 209 -7.83 -2.61 1.50
N TRP A 210 -8.56 -1.95 2.36
CA TRP A 210 -9.78 -2.48 2.99
C TRP A 210 -11.03 -1.79 2.46
N THR A 211 -10.87 -0.65 1.80
CA THR A 211 -11.96 0.25 1.38
C THR A 211 -12.77 -0.37 0.25
N ASN A 212 -12.09 -0.85 -0.81
CA ASN A 212 -12.77 -1.54 -1.90
C ASN A 212 -13.46 -2.82 -1.41
N GLY A 213 -12.82 -3.56 -0.49
CA GLY A 213 -13.44 -4.71 0.17
C GLY A 213 -14.73 -4.35 0.91
N LEU A 214 -14.71 -3.25 1.67
CA LEU A 214 -15.86 -2.78 2.46
C LEU A 214 -17.04 -2.37 1.58
N TYR A 215 -16.80 -1.65 0.50
CA TYR A 215 -17.88 -1.08 -0.31
C TYR A 215 -18.38 -2.01 -1.41
N TYR A 216 -17.50 -2.80 -2.01
CA TYR A 216 -17.83 -3.55 -3.22
C TYR A 216 -17.90 -5.06 -3.04
N VAL A 217 -17.43 -5.61 -1.88
CA VAL A 217 -17.36 -7.06 -1.67
C VAL A 217 -18.16 -7.48 -0.45
N SER A 218 -19.20 -8.29 -0.70
CA SER A 218 -20.02 -8.95 0.34
C SER A 218 -19.59 -10.41 0.54
N ASN A 219 -18.99 -11.03 -0.48
CA ASN A 219 -18.55 -12.41 -0.46
C ASN A 219 -17.25 -12.57 0.36
N GLU A 220 -17.35 -13.25 1.50
CA GLU A 220 -16.23 -13.45 2.42
C GLU A 220 -15.03 -14.21 1.80
N LYS A 221 -15.28 -14.97 0.72
CA LYS A 221 -14.21 -15.69 0.01
C LYS A 221 -13.24 -14.75 -0.72
N LEU A 222 -13.67 -13.51 -1.00
CA LEU A 222 -12.90 -12.48 -1.70
C LEU A 222 -12.31 -11.43 -0.75
N TYR A 223 -12.44 -11.59 0.55
CA TYR A 223 -11.87 -10.61 1.49
C TYR A 223 -10.34 -10.61 1.41
N SER A 224 -9.79 -9.41 1.22
CA SER A 224 -8.36 -9.16 1.46
C SER A 224 -8.04 -9.33 2.93
N ILE A 225 -6.76 -9.52 3.27
CA ILE A 225 -6.35 -9.63 4.67
C ILE A 225 -6.74 -8.39 5.47
N GLN A 226 -6.59 -7.19 4.91
CA GLN A 226 -6.95 -5.93 5.59
C GLN A 226 -8.46 -5.82 5.84
N MET A 227 -9.28 -6.22 4.86
CA MET A 227 -10.73 -6.27 5.05
C MET A 227 -11.15 -7.30 6.10
N LEU A 228 -10.53 -8.49 6.10
CA LEU A 228 -10.79 -9.51 7.11
C LEU A 228 -10.43 -9.01 8.52
N LEU A 229 -9.25 -8.41 8.69
CA LEU A 229 -8.80 -7.85 9.95
C LEU A 229 -9.74 -6.75 10.45
N MET A 230 -10.18 -5.86 9.56
CA MET A 230 -11.16 -4.81 9.86
C MET A 230 -12.49 -5.41 10.32
N LYS A 231 -12.99 -6.44 9.66
CA LYS A 231 -14.22 -7.14 10.03
C LYS A 231 -14.12 -7.80 11.40
N ILE A 232 -13.04 -8.53 11.67
CA ILE A 232 -12.80 -9.16 12.97
C ILE A 232 -12.75 -8.09 14.07
N MET A 233 -12.07 -6.97 13.83
CA MET A 233 -11.97 -5.87 14.78
C MET A 233 -13.34 -5.25 15.09
N ASN A 234 -14.17 -5.01 14.08
CA ASN A 234 -15.52 -4.47 14.25
C ASN A 234 -16.44 -5.45 14.99
N ASN A 235 -16.34 -6.75 14.71
CA ASN A 235 -17.11 -7.77 15.44
C ASN A 235 -16.74 -7.82 16.91
N ILE A 236 -15.45 -7.78 17.25
CA ILE A 236 -14.98 -7.75 18.66
C ILE A 236 -15.48 -6.48 19.36
N GLN A 237 -15.45 -5.33 18.68
CA GLN A 237 -15.96 -4.08 19.25
C GLN A 237 -17.47 -4.12 19.47
N ALA A 238 -18.24 -4.66 18.53
CA ALA A 238 -19.68 -4.83 18.66
C ALA A 238 -20.06 -5.77 19.83
N LEU A 239 -19.31 -6.86 20.03
CA LEU A 239 -19.51 -7.77 21.17
C LEU A 239 -19.22 -7.08 22.52
N ARG A 240 -18.22 -6.20 22.57
CA ARG A 240 -17.88 -5.44 23.78
C ARG A 240 -18.91 -4.33 24.09
N SER A 241 -19.46 -3.67 23.07
CA SER A 241 -20.41 -2.57 23.24
C SER A 241 -21.83 -3.06 23.57
N ASN A 242 -22.19 -4.28 23.18
CA ASN A 242 -23.47 -4.87 23.53
C ASN A 242 -23.42 -5.37 24.98
N SER A 243 -23.76 -4.49 25.91
CA SER A 243 -23.92 -4.75 27.35
C SER A 243 -24.91 -5.88 27.69
N THR A 244 -25.58 -6.45 26.73
CA THR A 244 -26.44 -7.65 26.89
C THR A 244 -25.65 -8.87 27.40
N ALA A 245 -24.35 -8.96 27.13
CA ALA A 245 -23.50 -10.00 27.71
C ALA A 245 -23.28 -9.81 29.24
N ALA A 246 -23.32 -8.57 29.72
CA ALA A 246 -23.28 -8.25 31.16
C ALA A 246 -24.59 -8.57 31.89
N LEU A 247 -25.72 -8.58 31.18
CA LEU A 247 -27.04 -8.88 31.73
C LEU A 247 -27.32 -10.39 31.87
N LEU A 248 -26.60 -11.24 31.15
CA LEU A 248 -26.82 -12.69 31.15
C LEU A 248 -26.04 -13.44 32.25
N GLY A 249 -25.32 -12.74 33.12
CA GLY A 249 -24.67 -13.36 34.30
C GLY A 249 -23.67 -14.49 33.99
N THR A 250 -23.41 -14.77 32.72
CA THR A 250 -22.36 -15.70 32.29
C THR A 250 -21.06 -14.97 32.41
N GLY A 251 -20.25 -15.41 33.39
CA GLY A 251 -19.00 -14.84 33.78
C GLY A 251 -18.18 -14.29 32.62
N SER A 252 -17.43 -13.25 32.87
CA SER A 252 -16.55 -12.59 31.94
C SER A 252 -15.90 -13.60 30.98
N VAL A 253 -16.52 -13.76 29.81
CA VAL A 253 -15.82 -14.42 28.71
C VAL A 253 -14.67 -13.49 28.42
N ASP A 254 -13.46 -13.89 28.77
CA ASP A 254 -12.20 -13.21 28.42
C ASP A 254 -12.08 -13.26 26.88
N LEU A 255 -12.90 -12.45 26.22
CA LEU A 255 -12.81 -12.28 24.78
C LEU A 255 -11.52 -11.50 24.51
N PRO A 256 -10.48 -12.16 23.99
CA PRO A 256 -9.21 -11.51 23.73
C PRO A 256 -9.46 -10.44 22.66
N GLY A 257 -9.55 -9.19 23.09
CA GLY A 257 -9.89 -8.08 22.22
C GLY A 257 -8.71 -7.23 21.87
N THR A 258 -7.93 -6.85 22.87
CA THR A 258 -6.79 -5.93 22.69
C THR A 258 -5.56 -6.69 22.19
N ALA A 259 -5.24 -7.84 22.76
CA ALA A 259 -4.15 -8.70 22.32
C ALA A 259 -4.36 -9.19 20.88
N ILE A 260 -5.58 -9.58 20.50
CA ILE A 260 -5.90 -9.96 19.10
C ILE A 260 -5.68 -8.77 18.16
N ARG A 261 -6.08 -7.55 18.51
CA ARG A 261 -5.84 -6.36 17.66
C ARG A 261 -4.35 -6.16 17.42
N MET A 262 -3.52 -6.33 18.44
CA MET A 262 -2.06 -6.21 18.30
C MET A 262 -1.49 -7.36 17.43
N ALA A 263 -1.94 -8.60 17.64
CA ALA A 263 -1.54 -9.73 16.82
C ALA A 263 -1.96 -9.55 15.34
N MET A 264 -3.17 -9.03 15.09
CA MET A 264 -3.63 -8.69 13.74
C MET A 264 -2.76 -7.62 13.08
N ALA A 265 -2.37 -6.57 13.83
CA ALA A 265 -1.47 -5.55 13.30
C ALA A 265 -0.11 -6.15 12.90
N VAL A 266 0.45 -7.05 13.74
CA VAL A 266 1.70 -7.77 13.43
C VAL A 266 1.55 -8.61 12.16
N ILE A 267 0.49 -9.40 12.05
CA ILE A 267 0.20 -10.22 10.87
C ILE A 267 0.05 -9.36 9.62
N GLY A 268 -0.68 -8.23 9.71
CA GLY A 268 -0.89 -7.32 8.58
C GLY A 268 0.39 -6.64 8.06
N ILE A 269 1.34 -6.33 8.96
CA ILE A 269 2.60 -5.65 8.62
C ILE A 269 3.67 -6.63 8.13
N LEU A 270 3.65 -7.88 8.59
CA LEU A 270 4.73 -8.85 8.38
C LEU A 270 5.14 -9.02 6.91
N PRO A 271 4.24 -9.16 5.93
CA PRO A 271 4.65 -9.30 4.53
C PRO A 271 5.33 -8.05 3.97
N ILE A 272 4.90 -6.85 4.41
CA ILE A 272 5.55 -5.60 4.00
C ILE A 272 7.00 -5.57 4.51
N LEU A 273 7.22 -5.94 5.77
CA LEU A 273 8.56 -6.00 6.36
C LEU A 273 9.45 -7.00 5.64
N LEU A 274 8.91 -8.13 5.18
CA LEU A 274 9.67 -9.14 4.43
C LEU A 274 10.03 -8.68 3.01
N VAL A 275 9.16 -7.93 2.34
CA VAL A 275 9.34 -7.46 0.96
C VAL A 275 10.18 -6.18 0.89
N TYR A 276 10.09 -5.32 1.90
CA TYR A 276 10.75 -4.00 1.90
C TYR A 276 12.27 -4.03 1.61
N PRO A 277 13.09 -4.91 2.21
CA PRO A 277 14.54 -4.94 1.93
C PRO A 277 14.88 -5.20 0.45
N PHE A 278 14.04 -5.93 -0.26
CA PHE A 278 14.24 -6.19 -1.69
C PHE A 278 13.95 -4.95 -2.55
N ILE A 279 13.01 -4.10 -2.12
CA ILE A 279 12.61 -2.90 -2.87
C ILE A 279 13.51 -1.72 -2.51
N GLN A 280 13.97 -1.61 -1.28
CA GLN A 280 14.80 -0.50 -0.77
C GLN A 280 15.99 -0.17 -1.67
N LYS A 281 16.68 -1.19 -2.19
CA LYS A 281 17.84 -1.02 -3.08
C LYS A 281 17.54 -0.22 -4.36
N TYR A 282 16.30 -0.31 -4.85
CA TYR A 282 15.86 0.43 -6.04
C TYR A 282 15.44 1.85 -5.70
N LEU A 283 14.82 2.07 -4.54
CA LEU A 283 14.42 3.39 -4.05
C LEU A 283 15.62 4.31 -3.82
N VAL A 284 16.67 3.81 -3.17
CA VAL A 284 17.88 4.61 -2.90
C VAL A 284 18.54 5.08 -4.19
N ARG A 285 18.51 4.29 -5.24
CA ARG A 285 19.06 4.68 -6.57
C ARG A 285 18.15 5.66 -7.29
N GLY A 286 16.83 5.55 -7.17
CA GLY A 286 15.86 6.40 -7.87
C GLY A 286 15.77 7.82 -7.30
N VAL A 287 15.81 7.96 -5.99
CA VAL A 287 15.72 9.27 -5.31
C VAL A 287 16.99 10.11 -5.52
N VAL A 288 18.16 9.46 -5.55
CA VAL A 288 19.44 10.18 -5.72
C VAL A 288 19.59 10.77 -7.12
N VAL A 289 19.08 10.12 -8.18
CA VAL A 289 19.16 10.63 -9.55
C VAL A 289 18.30 11.89 -9.75
N GLY A 290 17.17 12.01 -9.03
CA GLY A 290 16.32 13.21 -9.07
C GLY A 290 16.85 14.40 -8.26
N ALA A 291 17.69 14.14 -7.25
CA ALA A 291 18.17 15.15 -6.31
C ALA A 291 19.50 15.84 -6.70
N VAL A 292 20.20 15.33 -7.72
CA VAL A 292 21.57 15.79 -8.07
C VAL A 292 21.58 16.77 -9.27
N LYS A 293 20.42 17.16 -9.81
CA LYS A 293 20.31 18.24 -10.80
C LYS A 293 19.73 19.50 -10.13
N GLY A 294 20.50 20.06 -9.19
CA GLY A 294 20.38 21.41 -8.67
C GLY A 294 21.74 22.08 -8.71
#